data_35316358289f0c88d6345c5b3e49e7a4
#
_entry.id   35316358289f0c88d6345c5b3e49e7a4
#
_cell.length_a   1.000
_cell.length_b   1.000
_cell.length_c   1.000
_cell.angle_alpha   90.00
_cell.angle_beta   90.00
_cell.angle_gamma   90.00
#
_symmetry.space_group_name_H-M   'P 1'
#
loop_
_entity.id
_entity.type
_entity.pdbx_description
1 polymer ?
#
loop_
_entity_poly.entity_id
_entity_poly.type
_entity_poly.pdbx_seq_one_letter_code
_entity_poly.pdbx_strand_id
1 'polypeptide(L)'
;LQRRSQWSSITVPFNTFSLSFNAKQVYKTFSVGATILNDVAGDSHFSTDGLALSLVNSLNTKDNSLAVALQTSLYQRSVNYDNLIFLENENLQNTKFSFFDIGLGISNYKILDRNSALLIGISSYHLNKPKQSLTSNNQVFLSPKYIFHSTYYTSVSSKIGISPILYASSQNQDKEFIMGSGLTYKLNNEVNLKSGIYS
;
A
#
# COMPACT_ATOMS: atom_id res chain seq x y z
N LEU A 1 -5.69 -1.66 -11.14
CA LEU A 1 -4.56 -2.41 -11.68
C LEU A 1 -3.32 -1.53 -11.62
N GLN A 2 -2.24 -2.02 -11.01
CA GLN A 2 -0.94 -1.35 -10.95
C GLN A 2 0.15 -2.33 -11.37
N ARG A 3 1.10 -1.86 -12.18
CA ARG A 3 2.35 -2.55 -12.49
C ARG A 3 3.49 -1.57 -12.26
N ARG A 4 4.51 -2.02 -11.52
CA ARG A 4 5.73 -1.25 -11.27
C ARG A 4 6.92 -2.10 -11.66
N SER A 5 7.87 -1.53 -12.40
CA SER A 5 9.17 -2.15 -12.67
C SER A 5 10.26 -1.20 -12.20
N GLN A 6 11.21 -1.71 -11.43
CA GLN A 6 12.34 -0.95 -10.89
C GLN A 6 13.64 -1.61 -11.30
N TRP A 7 14.70 -0.79 -11.47
CA TRP A 7 16.04 -1.23 -11.81
C TRP A 7 16.07 -2.08 -13.08
N SER A 8 15.36 -1.62 -14.12
CA SER A 8 15.27 -2.31 -15.41
C SER A 8 16.62 -2.42 -16.14
N SER A 9 17.66 -1.74 -15.67
CA SER A 9 19.03 -1.79 -16.20
C SER A 9 19.90 -2.90 -15.59
N ILE A 10 19.42 -3.60 -14.58
CA ILE A 10 20.11 -4.76 -14.00
C ILE A 10 19.57 -6.07 -14.59
N THR A 11 20.29 -7.18 -14.37
CA THR A 11 20.03 -8.49 -15.00
C THR A 11 18.61 -9.00 -14.76
N VAL A 12 18.06 -8.82 -13.55
CA VAL A 12 16.68 -9.19 -13.22
C VAL A 12 16.00 -8.01 -12.50
N PRO A 13 15.09 -7.30 -13.17
CA PRO A 13 14.39 -6.16 -12.59
C PRO A 13 13.43 -6.58 -11.48
N PHE A 14 13.15 -5.67 -10.55
CA PHE A 14 12.07 -5.84 -9.58
C PHE A 14 10.73 -5.51 -10.23
N ASN A 15 9.81 -6.44 -10.19
CA ASN A 15 8.49 -6.31 -10.78
C ASN A 15 7.41 -6.52 -9.72
N THR A 16 6.58 -5.50 -9.55
CA THR A 16 5.39 -5.57 -8.69
C THR A 16 4.14 -5.49 -9.55
N PHE A 17 3.22 -6.40 -9.33
CA PHE A 17 1.88 -6.40 -9.89
C PHE A 17 0.86 -6.35 -8.76
N SER A 18 -0.17 -5.51 -8.91
CA SER A 18 -1.24 -5.40 -7.93
C SER A 18 -2.59 -5.17 -8.61
N LEU A 19 -3.59 -5.90 -8.17
CA LEU A 19 -4.99 -5.73 -8.56
C LEU A 19 -5.83 -5.50 -7.31
N SER A 20 -6.53 -4.37 -7.27
CA SER A 20 -7.41 -4.02 -6.15
C SER A 20 -8.83 -3.82 -6.62
N PHE A 21 -9.77 -4.31 -5.82
CA PHE A 21 -11.20 -4.09 -5.95
C PHE A 21 -11.74 -3.48 -4.66
N ASN A 22 -12.56 -2.44 -4.79
CA ASN A 22 -13.19 -1.80 -3.64
C ASN A 22 -14.67 -1.57 -3.94
N ALA A 23 -15.54 -1.99 -3.01
CA ALA A 23 -16.96 -1.74 -3.04
C ALA A 23 -17.36 -0.88 -1.85
N LYS A 24 -17.88 0.32 -2.14
CA LYS A 24 -18.29 1.27 -1.11
C LYS A 24 -19.71 0.97 -0.66
N GLN A 25 -19.96 1.12 0.64
CA GLN A 25 -21.29 1.05 1.26
C GLN A 25 -22.09 -0.22 0.85
N VAL A 26 -21.41 -1.37 0.86
CA VAL A 26 -22.06 -2.66 0.58
C VAL A 26 -23.16 -2.98 1.59
N TYR A 27 -23.03 -2.48 2.82
CA TYR A 27 -24.05 -2.55 3.85
C TYR A 27 -23.93 -1.34 4.79
N LYS A 28 -24.96 -0.47 4.81
CA LYS A 28 -25.01 0.76 5.64
C LYS A 28 -23.75 1.61 5.47
N THR A 29 -22.92 1.68 6.52
CA THR A 29 -21.68 2.43 6.60
C THR A 29 -20.43 1.61 6.23
N PHE A 30 -20.62 0.32 5.93
CA PHE A 30 -19.52 -0.61 5.68
C PHE A 30 -19.16 -0.68 4.19
N SER A 31 -17.88 -0.64 3.93
CA SER A 31 -17.26 -0.85 2.61
C SER A 31 -16.25 -1.98 2.72
N VAL A 32 -16.02 -2.69 1.63
CA VAL A 32 -15.06 -3.79 1.56
C VAL A 32 -14.07 -3.59 0.44
N GLY A 33 -12.87 -4.13 0.61
CA GLY A 33 -11.83 -4.15 -0.41
C GLY A 33 -11.13 -5.50 -0.46
N ALA A 34 -10.62 -5.83 -1.63
CA ALA A 34 -9.74 -6.97 -1.85
C ALA A 34 -8.56 -6.54 -2.72
N THR A 35 -7.37 -7.00 -2.38
CA THR A 35 -6.15 -6.71 -3.15
C THR A 35 -5.35 -7.99 -3.33
N ILE A 36 -4.97 -8.28 -4.56
CA ILE A 36 -4.00 -9.32 -4.90
C ILE A 36 -2.69 -8.62 -5.23
N LEU A 37 -1.60 -9.13 -4.70
CA LEU A 37 -0.24 -8.64 -4.90
C LEU A 37 0.64 -9.79 -5.37
N ASN A 38 1.48 -9.51 -6.36
CA ASN A 38 2.63 -10.33 -6.73
C ASN A 38 3.84 -9.41 -6.88
N ASP A 39 4.89 -9.70 -6.13
CA ASP A 39 6.15 -8.95 -6.15
C ASP A 39 7.30 -9.92 -6.33
N VAL A 40 8.15 -9.66 -7.33
CA VAL A 40 9.30 -10.51 -7.66
C VAL A 40 10.55 -9.64 -7.70
N ALA A 41 11.58 -10.05 -6.97
CA ALA A 41 12.79 -9.28 -6.79
C ALA A 41 14.07 -10.12 -7.04
N GLY A 42 14.97 -9.58 -7.85
CA GLY A 42 16.34 -10.05 -8.01
C GLY A 42 16.52 -11.42 -8.65
N ASP A 43 17.78 -11.84 -8.73
CA ASP A 43 18.22 -13.07 -9.44
C ASP A 43 17.74 -14.36 -8.76
N SER A 44 17.51 -14.34 -7.45
CA SER A 44 16.93 -15.46 -6.70
C SER A 44 15.42 -15.60 -6.91
N HIS A 45 14.79 -14.75 -7.75
CA HIS A 45 13.35 -14.71 -7.92
C HIS A 45 12.61 -14.71 -6.58
N PHE A 46 13.13 -13.92 -5.62
CA PHE A 46 12.46 -13.76 -4.34
C PHE A 46 11.08 -13.18 -4.59
N SER A 47 10.05 -13.99 -4.41
CA SER A 47 8.67 -13.59 -4.67
C SER A 47 7.87 -13.43 -3.39
N THR A 48 6.94 -12.49 -3.44
CA THR A 48 5.89 -12.31 -2.43
C THR A 48 4.55 -12.30 -3.12
N ASP A 49 3.74 -13.31 -2.87
CA ASP A 49 2.35 -13.40 -3.29
C ASP A 49 1.45 -13.05 -2.12
N GLY A 50 0.45 -12.22 -2.33
CA GLY A 50 -0.41 -11.73 -1.26
C GLY A 50 -1.87 -11.58 -1.66
N LEU A 51 -2.75 -11.89 -0.70
CA LEU A 51 -4.17 -11.56 -0.74
C LEU A 51 -4.51 -10.75 0.50
N ALA A 52 -4.99 -9.54 0.33
CA ALA A 52 -5.47 -8.68 1.41
C ALA A 52 -6.97 -8.44 1.29
N LEU A 53 -7.68 -8.52 2.40
CA LEU A 53 -9.09 -8.18 2.53
C LEU A 53 -9.23 -7.04 3.52
N SER A 54 -9.99 -6.02 3.19
CA SER A 54 -10.24 -4.86 4.04
C SER A 54 -11.72 -4.65 4.29
N LEU A 55 -12.03 -4.31 5.53
CA LEU A 55 -13.34 -3.86 5.99
C LEU A 55 -13.21 -2.44 6.51
N VAL A 56 -14.03 -1.55 6.00
CA VAL A 56 -14.03 -0.13 6.38
C VAL A 56 -15.40 0.24 6.89
N ASN A 57 -15.46 0.89 8.03
CA ASN A 57 -16.66 1.55 8.54
C ASN A 57 -16.50 3.05 8.47
N SER A 58 -17.44 3.76 7.83
CA SER A 58 -17.39 5.20 7.63
C SER A 58 -18.58 5.90 8.27
N LEU A 59 -18.31 6.82 9.18
CA LEU A 59 -19.30 7.72 9.79
C LEU A 59 -19.30 9.03 9.03
N ASN A 60 -20.36 9.27 8.30
CA ASN A 60 -20.47 10.42 7.40
C ASN A 60 -21.44 11.46 7.98
N THR A 61 -21.02 12.71 7.99
CA THR A 61 -21.84 13.89 8.20
C THR A 61 -21.82 14.75 6.93
N LYS A 62 -22.46 15.91 6.96
CA LYS A 62 -22.52 16.80 5.78
C LYS A 62 -21.13 17.19 5.26
N ASP A 63 -20.22 17.53 6.16
CA ASP A 63 -18.92 18.11 5.81
C ASP A 63 -17.73 17.24 6.30
N ASN A 64 -18.00 16.09 6.91
CA ASN A 64 -16.97 15.27 7.52
C ASN A 64 -17.26 13.77 7.35
N SER A 65 -16.23 13.00 7.05
CA SER A 65 -16.27 11.54 6.96
C SER A 65 -15.10 10.95 7.75
N LEU A 66 -15.42 10.30 8.85
CA LEU A 66 -14.45 9.53 9.66
C LEU A 66 -14.55 8.07 9.26
N ALA A 67 -13.45 7.46 8.84
CA ALA A 67 -13.37 6.06 8.46
C ALA A 67 -12.38 5.31 9.34
N VAL A 68 -12.79 4.12 9.79
CA VAL A 68 -11.91 3.15 10.48
C VAL A 68 -11.85 1.90 9.63
N ALA A 69 -10.66 1.38 9.42
CA ALA A 69 -10.38 0.22 8.58
C ALA A 69 -9.65 -0.88 9.33
N LEU A 70 -10.07 -2.12 9.11
CA LEU A 70 -9.36 -3.34 9.44
C LEU A 70 -8.93 -4.01 8.14
N GLN A 71 -7.67 -4.41 8.05
CA GLN A 71 -7.16 -5.23 6.96
C GLN A 71 -6.60 -6.53 7.50
N THR A 72 -6.91 -7.63 6.83
CA THR A 72 -6.30 -8.93 7.07
C THR A 72 -5.66 -9.40 5.77
N SER A 73 -4.49 -10.00 5.85
CA SER A 73 -3.76 -10.43 4.66
C SER A 73 -3.10 -11.78 4.87
N LEU A 74 -3.02 -12.54 3.79
CA LEU A 74 -2.24 -13.77 3.71
C LEU A 74 -1.15 -13.54 2.69
N TYR A 75 0.09 -13.78 3.09
CA TYR A 75 1.27 -13.68 2.22
C TYR A 75 1.99 -15.01 2.15
N GLN A 76 2.50 -15.33 0.97
CA GLN A 76 3.47 -16.39 0.75
C GLN A 76 4.73 -15.77 0.18
N ARG A 77 5.87 -16.06 0.78
CA ARG A 77 7.19 -15.72 0.25
C ARG A 77 7.92 -16.97 -0.20
N SER A 78 8.59 -16.88 -1.34
CA SER A 78 9.39 -17.96 -1.88
C SER A 78 10.69 -17.44 -2.47
N VAL A 79 11.69 -18.31 -2.47
CA VAL A 79 13.02 -18.09 -3.09
C VAL A 79 13.29 -19.26 -4.01
N ASN A 80 13.79 -18.99 -5.20
CA ASN A 80 14.29 -20.01 -6.09
C ASN A 80 15.82 -20.00 -6.06
N TYR A 81 16.40 -21.10 -5.65
CA TYR A 81 17.84 -21.29 -5.54
C TYR A 81 18.46 -21.97 -6.75
N ASP A 82 17.66 -22.47 -7.72
CA ASP A 82 18.13 -23.31 -8.83
C ASP A 82 19.16 -22.61 -9.73
N ASN A 83 19.10 -21.27 -9.80
CA ASN A 83 20.01 -20.48 -10.62
C ASN A 83 21.14 -19.80 -9.82
N LEU A 84 21.23 -20.07 -8.51
CA LEU A 84 22.27 -19.49 -7.67
C LEU A 84 23.48 -20.42 -7.59
N ILE A 85 24.66 -19.82 -7.73
CA ILE A 85 25.95 -20.53 -7.58
C ILE A 85 26.46 -20.25 -6.17
N PHE A 86 26.50 -21.27 -5.33
CA PHE A 86 27.05 -21.20 -3.98
C PHE A 86 28.50 -21.65 -3.97
N LEU A 87 29.35 -20.93 -3.24
CA LEU A 87 30.77 -21.30 -3.07
C LEU A 87 30.93 -22.51 -2.16
N GLU A 88 29.97 -22.73 -1.27
CA GLU A 88 29.93 -23.90 -0.37
C GLU A 88 28.55 -24.56 -0.44
N ASN A 89 28.47 -25.83 -0.05
CA ASN A 89 27.23 -26.60 -0.08
C ASN A 89 26.32 -26.13 1.06
N GLU A 90 25.43 -25.16 0.80
CA GLU A 90 24.45 -24.69 1.77
C GLU A 90 23.22 -25.61 1.81
N ASN A 91 22.90 -26.11 3.01
CA ASN A 91 21.68 -26.91 3.21
C ASN A 91 20.45 -26.00 3.35
N LEU A 92 19.88 -25.59 2.23
CA LEU A 92 18.71 -24.71 2.17
C LEU A 92 17.44 -25.54 2.32
N GLN A 93 16.92 -25.62 3.54
CA GLN A 93 15.81 -26.53 3.89
C GLN A 93 14.45 -26.08 3.40
N ASN A 94 14.16 -24.77 3.35
CA ASN A 94 12.85 -24.25 2.97
C ASN A 94 12.96 -23.19 1.89
N THR A 95 12.24 -23.40 0.78
CA THR A 95 12.16 -22.45 -0.33
C THR A 95 10.98 -21.49 -0.20
N LYS A 96 10.05 -21.72 0.74
CA LYS A 96 8.84 -20.91 0.90
C LYS A 96 8.28 -20.94 2.33
N PHE A 97 7.62 -19.87 2.70
CA PHE A 97 6.83 -19.77 3.93
C PHE A 97 5.61 -18.84 3.73
N SER A 98 4.59 -19.04 4.54
CA SER A 98 3.39 -18.20 4.53
C SER A 98 3.16 -17.58 5.90
N PHE A 99 2.58 -16.39 5.91
CA PHE A 99 2.21 -15.70 7.14
C PHE A 99 0.92 -14.92 6.99
N PHE A 100 0.22 -14.78 8.11
CA PHE A 100 -0.96 -13.93 8.24
C PHE A 100 -0.58 -12.57 8.78
N ASP A 101 -1.20 -11.52 8.29
CA ASP A 101 -0.93 -10.14 8.66
C ASP A 101 -2.21 -9.38 9.03
N ILE A 102 -2.09 -8.46 9.97
CA ILE A 102 -3.17 -7.58 10.43
C ILE A 102 -2.73 -6.13 10.33
N GLY A 103 -3.60 -5.31 9.74
CA GLY A 103 -3.45 -3.86 9.67
C GLY A 103 -4.69 -3.14 10.16
N LEU A 104 -4.49 -1.97 10.76
CA LEU A 104 -5.55 -1.05 11.17
C LEU A 104 -5.28 0.34 10.61
N GLY A 105 -6.35 1.09 10.35
CA GLY A 105 -6.24 2.46 9.88
C GLY A 105 -7.42 3.30 10.33
N ILE A 106 -7.16 4.59 10.46
CA ILE A 106 -8.18 5.61 10.66
C ILE A 106 -7.89 6.78 9.73
N SER A 107 -8.92 7.33 9.12
CA SER A 107 -8.80 8.52 8.28
C SER A 107 -9.99 9.44 8.46
N ASN A 108 -9.73 10.72 8.28
CA ASN A 108 -10.74 11.75 8.31
C ASN A 108 -10.67 12.57 7.02
N TYR A 109 -11.80 12.65 6.32
CA TYR A 109 -12.00 13.54 5.19
C TYR A 109 -12.94 14.65 5.62
N LYS A 110 -12.49 15.91 5.52
CA LYS A 110 -13.24 17.09 5.94
C LYS A 110 -13.34 18.08 4.79
N ILE A 111 -14.55 18.49 4.46
CA ILE A 111 -14.81 19.63 3.58
C ILE A 111 -14.56 20.89 4.41
N LEU A 112 -13.63 21.73 3.99
CA LEU A 112 -13.26 22.96 4.66
C LEU A 112 -14.09 24.13 4.17
N ASP A 113 -14.31 24.20 2.86
CA ASP A 113 -15.13 25.15 2.18
C ASP A 113 -15.65 24.62 0.83
N ARG A 114 -16.29 25.48 0.01
CA ARG A 114 -16.85 25.07 -1.30
C ARG A 114 -15.81 24.54 -2.29
N ASN A 115 -14.56 24.91 -2.12
CA ASN A 115 -13.49 24.67 -3.07
C ASN A 115 -12.38 23.79 -2.49
N SER A 116 -12.42 23.51 -1.20
CA SER A 116 -11.33 22.78 -0.55
C SER A 116 -11.78 21.70 0.42
N ALA A 117 -10.98 20.65 0.53
CA ALA A 117 -11.14 19.56 1.47
C ALA A 117 -9.78 19.03 1.93
N LEU A 118 -9.74 18.42 3.09
CA LEU A 118 -8.56 17.83 3.70
C LEU A 118 -8.83 16.36 4.03
N LEU A 119 -7.96 15.49 3.55
CA LEU A 119 -7.88 14.10 3.97
C LEU A 119 -6.63 13.93 4.85
N ILE A 120 -6.80 13.37 6.02
CA ILE A 120 -5.69 12.96 6.90
C ILE A 120 -5.95 11.52 7.33
N GLY A 121 -4.91 10.70 7.38
CA GLY A 121 -5.01 9.34 7.87
C GLY A 121 -3.73 8.82 8.49
N ILE A 122 -3.91 7.89 9.41
CA ILE A 122 -2.86 7.09 10.00
C ILE A 122 -3.22 5.61 9.88
N SER A 123 -2.23 4.77 9.66
CA SER A 123 -2.42 3.33 9.63
C SER A 123 -1.19 2.60 10.15
N SER A 124 -1.40 1.37 10.56
CA SER A 124 -0.32 0.46 10.92
C SER A 124 -0.58 -0.91 10.32
N TYR A 125 0.46 -1.51 9.77
CA TYR A 125 0.50 -2.88 9.28
C TYR A 125 1.41 -3.73 10.17
N HIS A 126 1.33 -5.04 10.01
CA HIS A 126 2.15 -6.01 10.75
C HIS A 126 1.97 -5.92 12.27
N LEU A 127 0.74 -5.60 12.72
CA LEU A 127 0.43 -5.45 14.15
C LEU A 127 0.63 -6.74 14.93
N ASN A 128 0.38 -7.88 14.31
CA ASN A 128 0.60 -9.20 14.88
C ASN A 128 2.07 -9.68 14.81
N LYS A 129 2.99 -8.84 14.28
CA LYS A 129 4.42 -9.14 14.12
C LYS A 129 4.64 -10.54 13.53
N PRO A 130 4.15 -10.83 12.32
CA PRO A 130 4.20 -12.17 11.78
C PRO A 130 5.64 -12.65 11.65
N LYS A 131 5.86 -13.95 11.89
CA LYS A 131 7.14 -14.58 11.69
C LYS A 131 7.44 -14.67 10.20
N GLN A 132 8.64 -14.24 9.80
CA GLN A 132 9.12 -14.30 8.42
C GLN A 132 10.49 -14.97 8.37
N SER A 133 10.57 -16.29 8.40
CA SER A 133 11.83 -16.99 8.36
C SER A 133 11.74 -18.22 7.49
N LEU A 134 12.71 -18.36 6.59
CA LEU A 134 12.94 -19.59 5.81
C LEU A 134 13.60 -20.67 6.65
N THR A 135 14.23 -20.32 7.77
CA THR A 135 14.96 -21.23 8.65
C THR A 135 14.19 -21.46 9.94
N SER A 136 14.07 -22.71 10.36
CA SER A 136 13.35 -23.09 11.60
C SER A 136 13.99 -22.52 12.88
N ASN A 137 15.31 -22.32 12.89
CA ASN A 137 16.06 -21.89 14.07
C ASN A 137 16.14 -20.37 14.25
N ASN A 138 15.92 -19.56 13.22
CA ASN A 138 15.93 -18.12 13.31
C ASN A 138 14.50 -17.56 13.38
N GLN A 139 14.19 -16.85 14.46
CA GLN A 139 12.91 -16.19 14.63
C GLN A 139 13.04 -14.72 14.19
N VAL A 140 12.87 -14.48 12.88
CA VAL A 140 12.78 -13.12 12.34
C VAL A 140 11.32 -12.72 12.26
N PHE A 141 10.97 -11.62 12.92
CA PHE A 141 9.62 -11.07 12.93
C PHE A 141 9.54 -9.82 12.07
N LEU A 142 8.44 -9.67 11.36
CA LEU A 142 8.14 -8.45 10.62
C LEU A 142 7.65 -7.38 11.59
N SER A 143 8.40 -6.32 11.70
CA SER A 143 8.07 -5.21 12.61
C SER A 143 6.86 -4.41 12.13
N PRO A 144 6.07 -3.83 13.02
CA PRO A 144 4.99 -2.94 12.65
C PRO A 144 5.48 -1.79 11.76
N LYS A 145 4.72 -1.52 10.71
CA LYS A 145 4.92 -0.37 9.83
C LYS A 145 3.85 0.66 10.14
N TYR A 146 4.25 1.87 10.48
CA TYR A 146 3.37 3.01 10.72
C TYR A 146 3.37 3.93 9.53
N ILE A 147 2.20 4.41 9.14
CA ILE A 147 2.02 5.29 7.98
C ILE A 147 1.16 6.48 8.39
N PHE A 148 1.60 7.64 7.99
CA PHE A 148 0.83 8.88 7.98
C PHE A 148 0.63 9.33 6.54
N HIS A 149 -0.56 9.80 6.19
CA HIS A 149 -0.79 10.47 4.92
C HIS A 149 -1.73 11.66 5.09
N SER A 150 -1.53 12.66 4.25
CA SER A 150 -2.41 13.81 4.16
C SER A 150 -2.51 14.27 2.72
N THR A 151 -3.71 14.67 2.31
CA THR A 151 -3.96 15.28 1.00
C THR A 151 -4.88 16.48 1.18
N TYR A 152 -4.41 17.64 0.74
CA TYR A 152 -5.24 18.85 0.69
C TYR A 152 -5.75 19.02 -0.74
N TYR A 153 -7.03 18.97 -0.93
CA TYR A 153 -7.70 19.21 -2.22
C TYR A 153 -8.13 20.64 -2.31
N THR A 154 -7.80 21.33 -3.41
CA THR A 154 -8.32 22.68 -3.67
C THR A 154 -8.59 22.90 -5.15
N SER A 155 -9.69 23.58 -5.45
CA SER A 155 -10.02 24.02 -6.80
C SER A 155 -9.54 25.45 -6.99
N VAL A 156 -8.53 25.63 -7.86
CA VAL A 156 -7.95 26.93 -8.21
C VAL A 156 -8.87 27.67 -9.20
N SER A 157 -9.56 26.90 -10.05
CA SER A 157 -10.56 27.41 -10.98
C SER A 157 -11.67 26.37 -11.20
N SER A 158 -12.69 26.71 -12.00
CA SER A 158 -13.76 25.77 -12.38
C SER A 158 -13.25 24.51 -13.08
N LYS A 159 -12.08 24.58 -13.70
CA LYS A 159 -11.47 23.47 -14.46
C LYS A 159 -10.23 22.89 -13.82
N ILE A 160 -9.57 23.61 -12.91
CA ILE A 160 -8.26 23.21 -12.38
C ILE A 160 -8.35 22.98 -10.88
N GLY A 161 -7.98 21.78 -10.45
CA GLY A 161 -7.76 21.40 -9.06
C GLY A 161 -6.32 21.01 -8.79
N ILE A 162 -5.82 21.31 -7.59
CA ILE A 162 -4.50 20.96 -7.09
C ILE A 162 -4.67 20.11 -5.83
N SER A 163 -3.81 19.12 -5.65
CA SER A 163 -3.86 18.22 -4.51
C SER A 163 -2.46 18.00 -3.95
N PRO A 164 -1.92 18.91 -3.11
CA PRO A 164 -0.70 18.62 -2.35
C PRO A 164 -0.87 17.38 -1.49
N ILE A 165 0.17 16.53 -1.48
CA ILE A 165 0.19 15.24 -0.78
C ILE A 165 1.42 15.18 0.10
N LEU A 166 1.22 14.66 1.30
CA LEU A 166 2.26 14.31 2.25
C LEU A 166 2.08 12.86 2.65
N TYR A 167 3.15 12.09 2.58
CA TYR A 167 3.20 10.71 3.05
C TYR A 167 4.46 10.54 3.90
N ALA A 168 4.33 9.87 5.03
CA ALA A 168 5.45 9.47 5.87
C ALA A 168 5.23 8.03 6.34
N SER A 169 6.28 7.23 6.34
CA SER A 169 6.24 5.90 6.91
C SER A 169 7.46 5.57 7.75
N SER A 170 7.30 4.68 8.70
CA SER A 170 8.38 4.18 9.55
C SER A 170 8.19 2.70 9.84
N GLN A 171 9.25 1.91 9.66
CA GLN A 171 9.33 0.51 10.02
C GLN A 171 10.74 0.19 10.50
N ASN A 172 10.91 -0.20 11.75
CA ASN A 172 12.22 -0.31 12.40
C ASN A 172 13.04 0.98 12.29
N GLN A 173 14.20 0.90 11.63
CA GLN A 173 15.09 2.03 11.35
C GLN A 173 14.76 2.72 10.02
N ASP A 174 13.98 2.07 9.16
CA ASP A 174 13.62 2.60 7.85
C ASP A 174 12.54 3.67 8.00
N LYS A 175 12.79 4.81 7.37
CA LYS A 175 11.88 5.94 7.30
C LYS A 175 11.76 6.39 5.86
N GLU A 176 10.54 6.66 5.44
CA GLU A 176 10.24 7.18 4.12
C GLU A 176 9.40 8.44 4.27
N PHE A 177 9.72 9.44 3.49
CA PHE A 177 9.00 10.69 3.45
C PHE A 177 8.82 11.11 1.99
N ILE A 178 7.58 11.27 1.57
CA ILE A 178 7.23 11.66 0.21
C ILE A 178 6.36 12.90 0.27
N MET A 179 6.74 13.90 -0.52
CA MET A 179 5.92 15.06 -0.81
C MET A 179 5.62 15.12 -2.30
N GLY A 180 4.46 15.63 -2.63
CA GLY A 180 4.09 15.77 -4.02
C GLY A 180 2.84 16.60 -4.21
N SER A 181 2.42 16.75 -5.45
CA SER A 181 1.17 17.40 -5.78
C SER A 181 0.53 16.76 -7.00
N GLY A 182 -0.76 16.48 -6.89
CA GLY A 182 -1.60 16.13 -8.03
C GLY A 182 -2.19 17.38 -8.69
N LEU A 183 -2.34 17.31 -10.01
CA LEU A 183 -3.09 18.26 -10.83
C LEU A 183 -4.29 17.54 -11.41
N THR A 184 -5.48 18.12 -11.26
CA THR A 184 -6.71 17.63 -11.89
C THR A 184 -7.18 18.67 -12.89
N TYR A 185 -7.41 18.27 -14.15
CA TYR A 185 -8.01 19.11 -15.17
C TYR A 185 -9.34 18.51 -15.61
N LYS A 186 -10.42 19.27 -15.43
CA LYS A 186 -11.78 18.89 -15.83
C LYS A 186 -11.97 19.17 -17.32
N LEU A 187 -12.09 18.13 -18.13
CA LEU A 187 -12.42 18.27 -19.54
C LEU A 187 -13.90 18.60 -19.74
N ASN A 188 -14.77 17.88 -19.02
CA ASN A 188 -16.21 18.11 -18.97
C ASN A 188 -16.75 17.62 -17.60
N ASN A 189 -18.08 17.53 -17.45
CA ASN A 189 -18.71 17.11 -16.19
C ASN A 189 -18.45 15.65 -15.81
N GLU A 190 -18.01 14.82 -16.75
CA GLU A 190 -17.83 13.38 -16.55
C GLU A 190 -16.35 12.95 -16.61
N VAL A 191 -15.50 13.69 -17.34
CA VAL A 191 -14.12 13.31 -17.62
C VAL A 191 -13.15 14.29 -16.97
N ASN A 192 -12.21 13.73 -16.19
CA ASN A 192 -11.10 14.44 -15.59
C ASN A 192 -9.77 13.79 -15.96
N LEU A 193 -8.80 14.61 -16.32
CA LEU A 193 -7.40 14.21 -16.44
C LEU A 193 -6.70 14.46 -15.10
N LYS A 194 -5.92 13.50 -14.64
CA LYS A 194 -5.13 13.62 -13.42
C LYS A 194 -3.66 13.31 -13.71
N SER A 195 -2.77 14.15 -13.21
CA SER A 195 -1.31 13.97 -13.25
C SER A 195 -0.75 14.30 -11.89
N GLY A 196 0.46 13.84 -11.57
CA GLY A 196 1.10 14.15 -10.30
C GLY A 196 2.62 14.02 -10.38
N ILE A 197 3.29 14.79 -9.52
CA ILE A 197 4.75 14.75 -9.33
C ILE A 197 4.99 14.50 -7.85
N TYR A 198 5.90 13.56 -7.56
CA TYR A 198 6.24 13.13 -6.20
C TYR A 198 7.76 13.04 -6.07
N SER A 199 8.27 13.40 -4.91
CA SER A 199 9.69 13.31 -4.53
C SER A 199 9.84 12.75 -3.13
#